data_4341c0301d7afd221cdbc5cb21984846
#
_entry.id   4341c0301d7afd221cdbc5cb21984846
#
_cell.length_a   1.000
_cell.length_b   1.000
_cell.length_c   1.000
_cell.angle_alpha   90.00
_cell.angle_beta   90.00
_cell.angle_gamma   90.00
#
_symmetry.space_group_name_H-M   'P 1'
#
loop_
_entity.id
_entity.type
_entity.pdbx_description
1 polymer ?
#
loop_
_entity_poly.entity_id
_entity_poly.type
_entity_poly.pdbx_seq_one_letter_code
_entity_poly.pdbx_strand_id
1 'polypeptide(L)'
;MWGGNQSEGTRFRLFPQPGFLDSYAEPEVVMVSSPAGSVMEGPSDDRMYTIFPIGKPEPYGIAPNGEDVLAPPWRGDIEAPAQPDENGHFDYLEPGTPQFETAHLFGTVRFVLDIWEGYFGRRIPFHSEKTYDRVELTIQPTLENAYSGYGFLEMGGDRSTGSYKPFSLNFDVIAHEVGHSVIYSEVGVPDPENVTGEYFGFHESAADLVALISSLHFNSLVDLLLENTRGNLYMLNAVNRIAELSDNKQIRIAANDRRMSEFADGWVKEHHLSQPLTGAFFDILVDIFHEMLLDYGAISPEMEDLSDKLLATADYAPMMQEMFDEAYADHPEKFKLALLDARDILGTYLADTWERLNRQDLNFVDVGDVFLDVDQDHTGGRFASIIRGNFRLRDIGFVEVGPQLAPLGKDSHANSVRTLLPMD
;
A
#
# COMPACT_ATOMS: atom_id res chain seq x y z
N MET A 1 13.71 10.88 -12.54
CA MET A 1 14.43 12.16 -12.26
C MET A 1 13.51 13.06 -11.44
N TRP A 2 13.58 12.95 -10.12
CA TRP A 2 12.87 13.83 -9.18
C TRP A 2 13.73 15.10 -8.99
N GLY A 3 13.62 16.01 -9.92
CA GLY A 3 14.32 17.30 -9.90
C GLY A 3 13.35 18.47 -9.73
N GLY A 4 12.29 18.31 -8.93
CA GLY A 4 11.51 19.44 -8.43
C GLY A 4 12.27 20.08 -7.27
N ASN A 5 12.27 21.40 -7.23
CA ASN A 5 12.94 22.21 -6.22
C ASN A 5 12.42 21.83 -4.82
N GLN A 6 13.13 20.94 -4.09
CA GLN A 6 12.75 20.43 -2.76
C GLN A 6 12.58 21.52 -1.68
N SER A 7 12.86 22.79 -2.03
CA SER A 7 12.77 23.92 -1.11
C SER A 7 11.38 24.59 -1.03
N GLU A 8 10.39 24.15 -1.81
CA GLU A 8 9.08 24.79 -1.92
C GLU A 8 7.89 23.97 -1.40
N GLY A 9 8.10 22.71 -0.98
CA GLY A 9 7.05 21.83 -0.48
C GLY A 9 6.66 22.07 0.98
N THR A 10 5.52 21.54 1.39
CA THR A 10 5.08 21.56 2.79
C THR A 10 5.70 20.38 3.56
N ARG A 11 6.23 20.65 4.77
CA ARG A 11 6.85 19.64 5.63
C ARG A 11 5.86 19.11 6.66
N PHE A 12 5.91 17.78 6.82
CA PHE A 12 5.20 17.02 7.86
C PHE A 12 6.18 16.07 8.58
N ARG A 13 5.82 15.59 9.77
CA ARG A 13 6.52 14.50 10.45
C ARG A 13 5.68 13.23 10.29
N LEU A 14 6.25 12.21 9.66
CA LEU A 14 5.58 10.93 9.40
C LEU A 14 6.36 9.78 10.05
N PHE A 15 5.64 8.81 10.59
CA PHE A 15 6.20 7.53 11.01
C PHE A 15 6.33 6.62 9.79
N PRO A 16 7.54 6.15 9.40
CA PRO A 16 7.70 5.19 8.30
C PRO A 16 7.06 3.84 8.57
N GLN A 17 7.00 3.47 9.86
CA GLN A 17 6.31 2.33 10.44
C GLN A 17 5.70 2.77 11.79
N PRO A 18 4.72 2.03 12.36
CA PRO A 18 4.07 2.46 13.59
C PRO A 18 5.06 2.82 14.71
N GLY A 19 4.90 4.00 15.29
CA GLY A 19 5.80 4.55 16.32
C GLY A 19 5.84 3.78 17.65
N PHE A 20 5.05 2.71 17.81
CA PHE A 20 5.18 1.79 18.95
C PHE A 20 6.23 0.69 18.71
N LEU A 21 6.80 0.59 17.52
CA LEU A 21 7.94 -0.25 17.23
C LEU A 21 9.21 0.52 17.59
N ASP A 22 10.05 -0.05 18.45
CA ASP A 22 11.23 0.63 19.01
C ASP A 22 12.14 1.24 17.93
N SER A 23 12.28 0.56 16.79
CA SER A 23 13.10 1.02 15.66
C SER A 23 12.53 2.23 14.92
N TYR A 24 11.24 2.57 15.14
CA TYR A 24 10.52 3.65 14.45
C TYR A 24 9.81 4.58 15.44
N ALA A 25 10.30 4.66 16.67
CA ALA A 25 9.69 5.44 17.75
C ALA A 25 9.62 6.96 17.46
N GLU A 26 10.48 7.47 16.57
CA GLU A 26 10.51 8.87 16.19
C GLU A 26 10.06 9.05 14.73
N PRO A 27 9.12 9.98 14.47
CA PRO A 27 8.72 10.32 13.10
C PRO A 27 9.80 11.13 12.41
N GLU A 28 9.94 10.94 11.08
CA GLU A 28 10.88 11.72 10.28
C GLU A 28 10.20 12.83 9.46
N VAL A 29 10.96 13.87 9.13
CA VAL A 29 10.45 14.99 8.34
C VAL A 29 10.37 14.56 6.87
N VAL A 30 9.16 14.64 6.32
CA VAL A 30 8.86 14.39 4.91
C VAL A 30 8.35 15.67 4.27
N MET A 31 8.77 15.91 3.04
CA MET A 31 8.30 17.02 2.22
C MET A 31 7.34 16.52 1.15
N VAL A 32 6.13 17.07 1.13
CA VAL A 32 5.13 16.77 0.10
C VAL A 32 5.10 17.85 -0.97
N SER A 33 4.51 17.54 -2.14
CA SER A 33 4.51 18.44 -3.30
C SER A 33 3.66 19.71 -3.12
N SER A 34 2.70 19.71 -2.18
CA SER A 34 1.89 20.91 -1.90
C SER A 34 2.79 22.06 -1.47
N PRO A 35 2.76 23.25 -2.14
CA PRO A 35 3.63 24.38 -1.81
C PRO A 35 3.50 24.81 -0.35
N ALA A 36 4.61 25.21 0.27
CA ALA A 36 4.60 25.74 1.63
C ALA A 36 3.65 26.95 1.74
N GLY A 37 2.76 26.93 2.73
CA GLY A 37 1.72 27.95 2.91
C GLY A 37 0.48 27.77 2.03
N SER A 38 0.41 26.77 1.16
CA SER A 38 -0.81 26.43 0.42
C SER A 38 -1.73 25.47 1.19
N VAL A 39 -1.17 24.71 2.13
CA VAL A 39 -1.95 23.84 3.02
C VAL A 39 -2.43 24.68 4.20
N MET A 40 -3.74 24.79 4.34
CA MET A 40 -4.42 25.57 5.37
C MET A 40 -4.64 24.74 6.63
N GLU A 41 -5.29 25.34 7.64
CA GLU A 41 -5.68 24.64 8.86
C GLU A 41 -6.50 23.39 8.57
N GLY A 42 -6.30 22.38 9.45
CA GLY A 42 -6.97 21.08 9.37
C GLY A 42 -6.02 19.91 9.53
N PRO A 43 -5.04 19.62 8.62
CA PRO A 43 -4.63 20.30 7.37
C PRO A 43 -5.65 20.17 6.22
N SER A 44 -5.57 21.09 5.25
CA SER A 44 -6.54 21.18 4.17
C SER A 44 -5.94 21.84 2.93
N ASP A 45 -6.20 21.27 1.76
CA ASP A 45 -5.84 21.82 0.44
C ASP A 45 -7.02 21.80 -0.54
N ASP A 46 -6.76 21.94 -1.83
CA ASP A 46 -7.79 21.92 -2.89
C ASP A 46 -8.36 20.52 -3.16
N ARG A 47 -7.76 19.45 -2.65
CA ARG A 47 -8.13 18.04 -2.92
C ARG A 47 -8.76 17.33 -1.74
N MET A 48 -8.29 17.65 -0.52
CA MET A 48 -8.65 16.92 0.68
C MET A 48 -8.53 17.80 1.93
N TYR A 49 -9.12 17.37 3.01
CA TYR A 49 -9.01 18.02 4.31
C TYR A 49 -9.16 16.99 5.43
N THR A 50 -8.52 17.24 6.55
CA THR A 50 -8.53 16.32 7.69
C THR A 50 -9.34 16.89 8.84
N ILE A 51 -10.15 16.04 9.45
CA ILE A 51 -10.91 16.35 10.66
C ILE A 51 -10.73 15.27 11.73
N PHE A 52 -10.90 15.66 12.98
CA PHE A 52 -11.03 14.75 14.11
C PHE A 52 -12.42 15.00 14.74
N PRO A 53 -13.45 14.21 14.37
CA PRO A 53 -14.82 14.42 14.81
C PRO A 53 -15.00 14.10 16.29
N ILE A 54 -15.83 14.89 16.98
CA ILE A 54 -16.25 14.63 18.35
C ILE A 54 -17.64 14.01 18.32
N GLY A 55 -17.76 12.81 18.92
CA GLY A 55 -19.07 12.15 19.08
C GLY A 55 -19.71 11.67 17.78
N LYS A 56 -18.93 11.42 16.72
CA LYS A 56 -19.43 10.79 15.50
C LYS A 56 -19.91 9.37 15.82
N PRO A 57 -21.21 9.05 15.62
CA PRO A 57 -21.81 7.84 16.16
C PRO A 57 -21.42 6.58 15.38
N GLU A 58 -21.33 6.69 14.04
CA GLU A 58 -21.15 5.56 13.14
C GLU A 58 -20.16 5.93 12.03
N PRO A 59 -19.46 4.97 11.42
CA PRO A 59 -18.68 5.17 10.21
C PRO A 59 -19.52 5.65 9.03
N TYR A 60 -18.89 6.31 8.07
CA TYR A 60 -19.53 6.65 6.81
C TYR A 60 -19.88 5.39 6.00
N GLY A 61 -20.93 5.48 5.19
CA GLY A 61 -21.29 4.43 4.25
C GLY A 61 -21.83 3.13 4.85
N ILE A 62 -21.91 3.02 6.19
CA ILE A 62 -22.37 1.82 6.88
C ILE A 62 -23.69 2.07 7.56
N ALA A 63 -24.77 1.48 7.02
CA ALA A 63 -26.07 1.44 7.66
C ALA A 63 -26.44 -0.01 8.00
N PRO A 64 -26.40 -0.42 9.27
CA PRO A 64 -26.73 -1.79 9.68
C PRO A 64 -28.13 -2.25 9.28
N ASN A 65 -29.07 -1.32 9.06
CA ASN A 65 -30.48 -1.58 8.90
C ASN A 65 -31.10 -1.03 7.60
N GLY A 66 -30.31 -0.49 6.66
CA GLY A 66 -30.84 0.12 5.43
C GLY A 66 -31.53 1.48 5.63
N GLU A 67 -31.34 2.10 6.80
CA GLU A 67 -31.76 3.45 7.11
C GLU A 67 -30.70 4.47 6.66
N ASP A 68 -30.91 5.77 6.84
CA ASP A 68 -30.06 6.86 6.38
C ASP A 68 -28.57 6.61 6.65
N VAL A 69 -27.79 6.48 5.59
CA VAL A 69 -26.33 6.28 5.63
C VAL A 69 -25.67 7.61 5.94
N LEU A 70 -24.80 7.62 6.95
CA LEU A 70 -23.98 8.79 7.23
C LEU A 70 -22.98 8.99 6.08
N ALA A 71 -22.91 10.20 5.55
CA ALA A 71 -22.05 10.55 4.42
C ALA A 71 -21.24 11.83 4.70
N PRO A 72 -20.05 12.00 4.10
CA PRO A 72 -19.31 13.25 4.21
C PRO A 72 -20.08 14.43 3.59
N PRO A 73 -19.83 15.68 4.02
CA PRO A 73 -18.91 16.06 5.10
C PRO A 73 -19.55 15.95 6.48
N TRP A 74 -18.73 15.66 7.50
CA TRP A 74 -19.16 15.73 8.90
C TRP A 74 -19.69 17.13 9.24
N ARG A 75 -20.81 17.19 9.99
CA ARG A 75 -21.51 18.43 10.36
C ARG A 75 -21.52 18.71 11.86
N GLY A 76 -20.99 17.77 12.67
CA GLY A 76 -20.88 17.92 14.12
C GLY A 76 -19.62 18.63 14.57
N ASP A 77 -19.37 18.62 15.87
CA ASP A 77 -18.19 19.22 16.47
C ASP A 77 -16.91 18.44 16.08
N ILE A 78 -15.78 19.15 16.03
CA ILE A 78 -14.44 18.60 15.77
C ILE A 78 -13.44 19.08 16.81
N GLU A 79 -12.36 18.32 17.02
CA GLU A 79 -11.20 18.81 17.78
C GLU A 79 -10.61 20.05 17.10
N ALA A 80 -9.85 20.83 17.88
CA ALA A 80 -9.17 22.02 17.35
C ALA A 80 -8.26 21.63 16.17
N PRO A 81 -8.43 22.23 14.98
CA PRO A 81 -7.67 21.86 13.79
C PRO A 81 -6.18 22.18 13.96
N ALA A 82 -5.32 21.34 13.35
CA ALA A 82 -3.90 21.64 13.26
C ALA A 82 -3.67 22.91 12.43
N GLN A 83 -2.76 23.77 12.88
CA GLN A 83 -2.39 25.02 12.21
C GLN A 83 -1.02 24.85 11.55
N PRO A 84 -0.76 25.47 10.38
CA PRO A 84 0.61 25.57 9.89
C PRO A 84 1.42 26.55 10.77
N ASP A 85 2.74 26.38 10.79
CA ASP A 85 3.63 27.37 11.40
C ASP A 85 3.72 28.67 10.55
N GLU A 86 4.53 29.62 10.98
CA GLU A 86 4.74 30.90 10.26
C GLU A 86 5.33 30.75 8.85
N ASN A 87 5.94 29.59 8.56
CA ASN A 87 6.52 29.23 7.27
C ASN A 87 5.60 28.34 6.43
N GLY A 88 4.43 27.98 6.94
CA GLY A 88 3.44 27.17 6.25
C GLY A 88 3.69 25.64 6.36
N HIS A 89 4.34 25.17 7.44
CA HIS A 89 4.68 23.77 7.69
C HIS A 89 3.97 23.20 8.91
N PHE A 90 3.93 21.86 9.00
CA PHE A 90 3.31 21.13 10.11
C PHE A 90 4.32 20.26 10.88
N ASP A 91 5.59 20.30 10.55
CA ASP A 91 6.66 19.48 11.13
C ASP A 91 7.06 19.88 12.58
N TYR A 92 6.49 20.97 13.11
CA TYR A 92 6.66 21.38 14.50
C TYR A 92 5.69 20.67 15.48
N LEU A 93 4.65 20.00 14.96
CA LEU A 93 3.65 19.32 15.79
C LEU A 93 4.26 18.10 16.48
N GLU A 94 3.88 17.88 17.75
CA GLU A 94 4.43 16.79 18.56
C GLU A 94 3.49 15.59 18.62
N PRO A 95 4.02 14.35 18.52
CA PRO A 95 3.25 13.13 18.69
C PRO A 95 2.42 13.11 19.99
N GLY A 96 1.26 12.42 19.94
CA GLY A 96 0.35 12.29 21.08
C GLY A 96 -0.68 13.41 21.19
N THR A 97 -0.79 14.27 20.19
CA THR A 97 -1.85 15.30 20.09
C THR A 97 -2.79 15.03 18.92
N PRO A 98 -4.08 15.39 19.01
CA PRO A 98 -5.01 15.29 17.88
C PRO A 98 -4.51 16.06 16.64
N GLN A 99 -3.82 17.19 16.84
CA GLN A 99 -3.24 18.01 15.77
C GLN A 99 -2.12 17.29 15.03
N PHE A 100 -1.24 16.58 15.74
CA PHE A 100 -0.22 15.76 15.13
C PHE A 100 -0.85 14.61 14.34
N GLU A 101 -1.88 13.95 14.92
CA GLU A 101 -2.56 12.81 14.29
C GLU A 101 -3.24 13.21 12.97
N THR A 102 -3.92 14.37 12.95
CA THR A 102 -4.52 14.91 11.71
C THR A 102 -3.44 15.31 10.68
N ALA A 103 -2.34 15.90 11.13
CA ALA A 103 -1.24 16.29 10.25
C ALA A 103 -0.51 15.06 9.68
N HIS A 104 -0.30 14.02 10.49
CA HIS A 104 0.27 12.75 10.05
C HIS A 104 -0.60 12.09 8.99
N LEU A 105 -1.93 11.99 9.22
CA LEU A 105 -2.86 11.43 8.25
C LEU A 105 -2.83 12.18 6.92
N PHE A 106 -2.95 13.51 6.94
CA PHE A 106 -2.89 14.33 5.73
C PHE A 106 -1.55 14.18 4.99
N GLY A 107 -0.45 14.32 5.73
CA GLY A 107 0.90 14.22 5.18
C GLY A 107 1.16 12.87 4.53
N THR A 108 0.70 11.77 5.17
CA THR A 108 0.83 10.42 4.62
C THR A 108 0.02 10.25 3.35
N VAL A 109 -1.25 10.65 3.32
CA VAL A 109 -2.09 10.58 2.11
C VAL A 109 -1.45 11.38 0.97
N ARG A 110 -0.98 12.60 1.25
CA ARG A 110 -0.32 13.43 0.21
C ARG A 110 0.98 12.79 -0.27
N PHE A 111 1.80 12.27 0.63
CA PHE A 111 3.06 11.61 0.29
C PHE A 111 2.86 10.38 -0.60
N VAL A 112 1.90 9.52 -0.27
CA VAL A 112 1.55 8.35 -1.09
C VAL A 112 1.04 8.78 -2.47
N LEU A 113 0.17 9.79 -2.53
CA LEU A 113 -0.29 10.35 -3.81
C LEU A 113 0.86 10.92 -4.63
N ASP A 114 1.81 11.65 -4.01
CA ASP A 114 2.98 12.20 -4.71
C ASP A 114 3.84 11.11 -5.35
N ILE A 115 4.04 9.99 -4.64
CA ILE A 115 4.78 8.83 -5.15
C ILE A 115 4.07 8.25 -6.38
N TRP A 116 2.79 7.95 -6.25
CA TRP A 116 2.04 7.29 -7.33
C TRP A 116 1.76 8.23 -8.50
N GLU A 117 1.48 9.50 -8.26
CA GLU A 117 1.41 10.53 -9.31
C GLU A 117 2.75 10.65 -10.06
N GLY A 118 3.87 10.38 -9.38
CA GLY A 118 5.17 10.27 -10.03
C GLY A 118 5.26 9.07 -10.97
N TYR A 119 4.81 7.89 -10.57
CA TYR A 119 4.79 6.69 -11.40
C TYR A 119 3.81 6.82 -12.58
N PHE A 120 2.61 7.37 -12.35
CA PHE A 120 1.66 7.66 -13.43
C PHE A 120 2.07 8.83 -14.32
N GLY A 121 3.04 9.65 -13.92
CA GLY A 121 3.47 10.85 -14.64
C GLY A 121 2.40 11.96 -14.71
N ARG A 122 1.35 11.87 -13.92
CA ARG A 122 0.21 12.80 -13.88
C ARG A 122 -0.51 12.78 -12.54
N ARG A 123 -1.32 13.80 -12.29
CA ARG A 123 -2.23 13.83 -11.14
C ARG A 123 -3.24 12.68 -11.23
N ILE A 124 -3.48 11.99 -10.12
CA ILE A 124 -4.52 11.00 -9.95
C ILE A 124 -5.78 11.71 -9.45
N PRO A 125 -6.88 11.77 -10.20
CA PRO A 125 -8.14 12.32 -9.71
C PRO A 125 -8.72 11.39 -8.64
N PHE A 126 -9.46 11.92 -7.67
CA PHE A 126 -10.27 11.03 -6.83
C PHE A 126 -11.52 10.59 -7.61
N HIS A 127 -11.88 9.32 -7.51
CA HIS A 127 -13.07 8.77 -8.19
C HIS A 127 -14.38 9.47 -7.77
N SER A 128 -14.38 10.15 -6.63
CA SER A 128 -15.50 10.91 -6.08
C SER A 128 -15.57 12.39 -6.48
N GLU A 129 -14.58 12.91 -7.24
CA GLU A 129 -14.45 14.36 -7.53
C GLU A 129 -15.65 14.98 -8.29
N LYS A 130 -16.47 14.14 -8.95
CA LYS A 130 -17.72 14.61 -9.60
C LYS A 130 -18.82 14.98 -8.60
N THR A 131 -18.75 14.47 -7.37
CA THR A 131 -19.76 14.65 -6.32
C THR A 131 -19.23 15.47 -5.16
N TYR A 132 -17.98 15.25 -4.79
CA TYR A 132 -17.30 15.91 -3.68
C TYR A 132 -16.12 16.72 -4.20
N ASP A 133 -16.10 18.01 -3.92
CA ASP A 133 -14.99 18.89 -4.31
C ASP A 133 -13.67 18.44 -3.68
N ARG A 134 -13.74 17.83 -2.50
CA ARG A 134 -12.57 17.35 -1.72
C ARG A 134 -12.92 16.07 -0.97
N VAL A 135 -11.91 15.23 -0.77
CA VAL A 135 -12.01 14.04 0.07
C VAL A 135 -11.84 14.42 1.55
N GLU A 136 -12.71 13.91 2.40
CA GLU A 136 -12.61 14.06 3.86
C GLU A 136 -11.76 12.93 4.46
N LEU A 137 -10.71 13.31 5.17
CA LEU A 137 -9.86 12.41 5.91
C LEU A 137 -10.28 12.47 7.40
N THR A 138 -10.82 11.38 7.92
CA THR A 138 -11.52 11.36 9.20
C THR A 138 -10.87 10.41 10.18
N ILE A 139 -10.67 10.83 11.44
CA ILE A 139 -10.17 9.99 12.53
C ILE A 139 -11.36 9.58 13.39
N GLN A 140 -11.64 8.28 13.47
CA GLN A 140 -12.80 7.71 14.18
C GLN A 140 -12.35 6.70 15.25
N PRO A 141 -12.00 7.13 16.49
CA PRO A 141 -11.42 6.23 17.50
C PRO A 141 -12.32 5.07 17.94
N THR A 142 -13.62 5.13 17.70
CA THR A 142 -14.58 4.05 18.01
C THR A 142 -14.65 2.98 16.93
N LEU A 143 -14.08 3.23 15.75
CA LEU A 143 -13.99 2.28 14.65
C LEU A 143 -12.82 1.31 14.89
N GLU A 144 -13.06 0.00 14.80
CA GLU A 144 -12.00 -1.03 14.85
C GLU A 144 -11.57 -1.49 13.44
N ASN A 145 -11.50 -0.54 12.51
CA ASN A 145 -11.08 -0.75 11.12
C ASN A 145 -10.61 0.57 10.51
N ALA A 146 -10.21 0.54 9.23
CA ALA A 146 -10.04 1.70 8.37
C ALA A 146 -10.86 1.48 7.09
N TYR A 147 -11.30 2.54 6.45
CA TYR A 147 -12.11 2.48 5.22
C TYR A 147 -11.74 3.58 4.25
N SER A 148 -11.62 3.20 2.97
CA SER A 148 -11.68 4.10 1.84
C SER A 148 -13.06 4.03 1.22
N GLY A 149 -13.70 5.19 1.01
CA GLY A 149 -15.05 5.26 0.44
C GLY A 149 -15.25 6.43 -0.52
N TYR A 150 -16.47 6.60 -0.98
CA TYR A 150 -16.79 7.64 -1.94
C TYR A 150 -16.80 9.03 -1.29
N GLY A 151 -15.67 9.74 -1.41
CA GLY A 151 -15.45 11.07 -0.85
C GLY A 151 -14.82 11.10 0.54
N PHE A 152 -14.37 9.98 1.07
CA PHE A 152 -13.74 9.93 2.39
C PHE A 152 -12.69 8.82 2.54
N LEU A 153 -11.75 9.03 3.48
CA LEU A 153 -10.96 8.00 4.14
C LEU A 153 -11.22 8.11 5.64
N GLU A 154 -11.53 6.99 6.29
CA GLU A 154 -11.87 6.97 7.71
C GLU A 154 -10.96 6.01 8.48
N MET A 155 -10.19 6.56 9.43
CA MET A 155 -9.17 5.84 10.19
C MET A 155 -9.64 5.60 11.63
N GLY A 156 -9.82 4.33 11.97
CA GLY A 156 -10.04 3.88 13.34
C GLY A 156 -8.76 3.44 14.03
N GLY A 157 -8.80 2.26 14.67
CA GLY A 157 -7.62 1.70 15.31
C GLY A 157 -7.84 0.30 15.86
N ASP A 158 -6.75 -0.34 16.26
CA ASP A 158 -6.74 -1.68 16.86
C ASP A 158 -6.74 -1.64 18.39
N ARG A 159 -7.48 -2.54 19.03
CA ARG A 159 -7.48 -2.78 20.49
C ARG A 159 -7.13 -4.23 20.86
N SER A 160 -6.86 -5.06 19.87
CA SER A 160 -6.65 -6.50 20.08
C SER A 160 -5.43 -6.86 20.92
N THR A 161 -4.49 -5.91 21.08
CA THR A 161 -3.27 -6.06 21.90
C THR A 161 -3.40 -5.46 23.30
N GLY A 162 -4.61 -5.00 23.70
CA GLY A 162 -4.90 -4.44 25.03
C GLY A 162 -4.65 -2.94 25.18
N SER A 163 -4.11 -2.27 24.18
CA SER A 163 -3.99 -0.81 24.08
C SER A 163 -4.54 -0.32 22.76
N TYR A 164 -5.10 0.90 22.74
CA TYR A 164 -5.55 1.51 21.49
C TYR A 164 -4.35 1.92 20.65
N LYS A 165 -4.35 1.49 19.39
CA LYS A 165 -3.35 1.83 18.38
C LYS A 165 -4.05 2.48 17.19
N PRO A 166 -3.92 3.80 17.02
CA PRO A 166 -4.62 4.52 15.96
C PRO A 166 -4.02 4.17 14.59
N PHE A 167 -4.88 3.83 13.64
CA PHE A 167 -4.47 3.59 12.25
C PHE A 167 -4.07 4.87 11.53
N SER A 168 -4.52 6.04 11.99
CA SER A 168 -4.07 7.35 11.55
C SER A 168 -2.58 7.64 11.80
N LEU A 169 -1.89 6.82 12.63
CA LEU A 169 -0.44 6.83 12.85
C LEU A 169 0.28 5.58 12.31
N ASN A 170 -0.41 4.80 11.49
CA ASN A 170 0.16 3.62 10.83
C ASN A 170 0.25 3.88 9.32
N PHE A 171 1.48 4.08 8.82
CA PHE A 171 1.73 4.41 7.43
C PHE A 171 1.13 3.38 6.48
N ASP A 172 1.34 2.09 6.75
CA ASP A 172 0.89 1.00 5.86
C ASP A 172 -0.64 0.97 5.73
N VAL A 173 -1.35 1.16 6.85
CA VAL A 173 -2.83 1.20 6.83
C VAL A 173 -3.33 2.38 6.00
N ILE A 174 -2.77 3.59 6.24
CA ILE A 174 -3.19 4.78 5.48
C ILE A 174 -2.86 4.60 3.99
N ALA A 175 -1.66 4.10 3.67
CA ALA A 175 -1.22 3.89 2.29
C ALA A 175 -2.08 2.83 1.58
N HIS A 176 -2.49 1.77 2.28
CA HIS A 176 -3.43 0.76 1.79
C HIS A 176 -4.78 1.39 1.44
N GLU A 177 -5.37 2.21 2.32
CA GLU A 177 -6.63 2.89 2.04
C GLU A 177 -6.53 3.91 0.88
N VAL A 178 -5.37 4.59 0.76
CA VAL A 178 -5.08 5.42 -0.43
C VAL A 178 -5.00 4.55 -1.68
N GLY A 179 -4.43 3.35 -1.57
CA GLY A 179 -4.35 2.37 -2.65
C GLY A 179 -5.73 2.04 -3.24
N HIS A 180 -6.72 1.82 -2.39
CA HIS A 180 -8.10 1.65 -2.86
C HIS A 180 -8.60 2.86 -3.66
N SER A 181 -8.33 4.08 -3.19
CA SER A 181 -8.71 5.30 -3.90
C SER A 181 -8.01 5.44 -5.25
N VAL A 182 -6.72 5.04 -5.35
CA VAL A 182 -5.95 5.00 -6.60
C VAL A 182 -6.58 4.00 -7.57
N ILE A 183 -6.87 2.77 -7.14
CA ILE A 183 -7.44 1.74 -8.01
C ILE A 183 -8.86 2.09 -8.46
N TYR A 184 -9.69 2.68 -7.60
CA TYR A 184 -11.00 3.18 -8.02
C TYR A 184 -10.90 4.29 -9.07
N SER A 185 -9.85 5.09 -9.04
CA SER A 185 -9.61 6.13 -10.03
C SER A 185 -9.10 5.56 -11.36
N GLU A 186 -8.09 4.70 -11.31
CA GLU A 186 -7.32 4.29 -12.48
C GLU A 186 -7.95 3.08 -13.20
N VAL A 187 -8.37 2.07 -12.47
CA VAL A 187 -9.04 0.89 -13.02
C VAL A 187 -10.57 1.09 -13.04
N GLY A 188 -11.11 1.68 -11.97
CA GLY A 188 -12.52 1.95 -11.82
C GLY A 188 -13.32 0.79 -11.25
N VAL A 189 -14.64 0.97 -11.14
CA VAL A 189 -15.60 -0.01 -10.62
C VAL A 189 -16.25 -0.74 -11.79
N PRO A 190 -16.29 -2.09 -11.81
CA PRO A 190 -17.00 -2.84 -12.85
C PRO A 190 -18.51 -2.69 -12.71
N ASP A 191 -19.22 -2.95 -13.80
CA ASP A 191 -20.69 -3.05 -13.77
C ASP A 191 -21.09 -4.25 -12.89
N PRO A 192 -22.23 -4.19 -12.16
CA PRO A 192 -22.62 -5.21 -11.19
C PRO A 192 -22.66 -6.65 -11.72
N GLU A 193 -23.03 -6.81 -13.01
CA GLU A 193 -23.05 -8.10 -13.69
C GLU A 193 -21.68 -8.64 -14.09
N ASN A 194 -20.63 -7.79 -14.11
CA ASN A 194 -19.28 -8.12 -14.55
C ASN A 194 -18.27 -8.11 -13.39
N VAL A 195 -18.77 -8.09 -12.14
CA VAL A 195 -17.92 -8.17 -10.94
C VAL A 195 -17.48 -9.63 -10.72
N THR A 196 -16.17 -9.87 -10.66
CA THR A 196 -15.60 -11.16 -10.31
C THR A 196 -15.14 -11.21 -8.87
N GLY A 197 -14.95 -12.40 -8.31
CA GLY A 197 -14.26 -12.56 -7.01
C GLY A 197 -12.83 -12.06 -7.07
N GLU A 198 -12.15 -12.30 -8.20
CA GLU A 198 -10.77 -11.87 -8.41
C GLU A 198 -10.63 -10.35 -8.53
N TYR A 199 -11.66 -9.61 -8.96
CA TYR A 199 -11.64 -8.15 -8.89
C TYR A 199 -11.44 -7.65 -7.45
N PHE A 200 -12.14 -8.23 -6.47
CA PHE A 200 -11.96 -7.87 -5.06
C PHE A 200 -10.58 -8.27 -4.54
N GLY A 201 -10.12 -9.47 -4.88
CA GLY A 201 -8.76 -9.93 -4.53
C GLY A 201 -7.67 -9.05 -5.17
N PHE A 202 -7.85 -8.65 -6.43
CA PHE A 202 -6.96 -7.69 -7.10
C PHE A 202 -6.94 -6.35 -6.39
N HIS A 203 -8.09 -5.81 -6.01
CA HIS A 203 -8.21 -4.53 -5.35
C HIS A 203 -7.45 -4.49 -4.01
N GLU A 204 -7.58 -5.55 -3.22
CA GLU A 204 -6.82 -5.74 -1.98
C GLU A 204 -5.31 -5.89 -2.22
N SER A 205 -4.93 -6.70 -3.22
CA SER A 205 -3.52 -6.89 -3.58
C SER A 205 -2.89 -5.58 -4.04
N ALA A 206 -3.57 -4.82 -4.90
CA ALA A 206 -3.07 -3.54 -5.38
C ALA A 206 -2.92 -2.52 -4.25
N ALA A 207 -3.86 -2.48 -3.29
CA ALA A 207 -3.75 -1.62 -2.12
C ALA A 207 -2.56 -2.00 -1.21
N ASP A 208 -2.31 -3.30 -1.01
CA ASP A 208 -1.12 -3.80 -0.30
C ASP A 208 0.18 -3.40 -1.02
N LEU A 209 0.21 -3.47 -2.37
CA LEU A 209 1.36 -3.07 -3.17
C LEU A 209 1.58 -1.54 -3.13
N VAL A 210 0.51 -0.74 -3.09
CA VAL A 210 0.63 0.71 -2.85
C VAL A 210 1.33 0.98 -1.53
N ALA A 211 0.92 0.32 -0.45
CA ALA A 211 1.56 0.46 0.85
C ALA A 211 3.03 0.04 0.83
N LEU A 212 3.32 -1.14 0.29
CA LEU A 212 4.67 -1.70 0.21
C LEU A 212 5.62 -0.81 -0.59
N ILE A 213 5.26 -0.42 -1.80
CA ILE A 213 6.10 0.44 -2.65
C ILE A 213 6.27 1.82 -2.02
N SER A 214 5.21 2.40 -1.45
CA SER A 214 5.30 3.72 -0.81
C SER A 214 6.20 3.72 0.42
N SER A 215 6.18 2.66 1.25
CA SER A 215 7.05 2.55 2.42
C SER A 215 8.54 2.53 2.04
N LEU A 216 8.89 1.93 0.90
CA LEU A 216 10.26 1.91 0.36
C LEU A 216 10.76 3.29 -0.11
N HIS A 217 9.96 4.35 -0.04
CA HIS A 217 10.41 5.73 -0.28
C HIS A 217 10.96 6.42 0.97
N PHE A 218 10.85 5.79 2.14
CA PHE A 218 11.57 6.25 3.33
C PHE A 218 13.00 5.71 3.33
N ASN A 219 13.98 6.60 3.26
CA ASN A 219 15.39 6.21 3.26
C ASN A 219 15.80 5.48 4.55
N SER A 220 15.30 5.93 5.70
CA SER A 220 15.54 5.30 7.00
C SER A 220 15.03 3.86 7.05
N LEU A 221 13.84 3.61 6.47
CA LEU A 221 13.27 2.27 6.38
C LEU A 221 14.12 1.36 5.49
N VAL A 222 14.54 1.85 4.30
CA VAL A 222 15.38 1.09 3.38
C VAL A 222 16.74 0.76 4.03
N ASP A 223 17.37 1.72 4.70
CA ASP A 223 18.66 1.52 5.36
C ASP A 223 18.55 0.47 6.48
N LEU A 224 17.55 0.59 7.34
CA LEU A 224 17.30 -0.36 8.43
C LEU A 224 16.89 -1.76 7.92
N LEU A 225 16.06 -1.80 6.87
CA LEU A 225 15.69 -3.04 6.19
C LEU A 225 16.92 -3.81 5.73
N LEU A 226 17.81 -3.15 4.98
CA LEU A 226 19.01 -3.78 4.45
C LEU A 226 20.03 -4.12 5.54
N GLU A 227 20.14 -3.29 6.57
CA GLU A 227 20.98 -3.60 7.73
C GLU A 227 20.52 -4.87 8.47
N ASN A 228 19.21 -5.03 8.65
CA ASN A 228 18.63 -6.17 9.38
C ASN A 228 18.59 -7.45 8.56
N THR A 229 18.29 -7.36 7.26
CA THR A 229 18.12 -8.53 6.38
C THR A 229 19.37 -8.90 5.60
N ARG A 230 20.35 -7.99 5.53
CA ARG A 230 21.50 -8.10 4.63
C ARG A 230 21.12 -8.33 3.17
N GLY A 231 19.93 -7.88 2.79
CA GLY A 231 19.36 -8.06 1.45
C GLY A 231 18.54 -9.34 1.26
N ASN A 232 18.43 -10.21 2.27
CA ASN A 232 17.53 -11.36 2.22
C ASN A 232 16.09 -10.91 2.56
N LEU A 233 15.36 -10.40 1.56
CA LEU A 233 14.03 -9.82 1.74
C LEU A 233 12.93 -10.84 2.09
N TYR A 234 13.19 -12.15 1.96
CA TYR A 234 12.26 -13.20 2.40
C TYR A 234 12.23 -13.38 3.92
N MET A 235 13.22 -12.88 4.64
CA MET A 235 13.14 -12.79 6.10
C MET A 235 11.98 -11.87 6.50
N LEU A 236 11.33 -12.18 7.63
CA LEU A 236 10.29 -11.30 8.18
C LEU A 236 10.89 -9.92 8.49
N ASN A 237 10.35 -8.89 7.87
CA ASN A 237 10.87 -7.53 7.94
C ASN A 237 9.74 -6.49 7.84
N ALA A 238 10.05 -5.21 7.99
CA ALA A 238 9.07 -4.12 8.00
C ALA A 238 8.35 -3.93 6.65
N VAL A 239 8.91 -4.41 5.54
CA VAL A 239 8.29 -4.24 4.21
C VAL A 239 7.34 -5.38 3.86
N ASN A 240 7.66 -6.62 4.28
CA ASN A 240 6.78 -7.75 4.00
C ASN A 240 5.69 -7.98 5.06
N ARG A 241 5.74 -7.27 6.20
CA ARG A 241 4.69 -7.23 7.21
C ARG A 241 3.79 -6.02 6.98
N ILE A 242 2.58 -6.25 6.51
CA ILE A 242 1.64 -5.17 6.19
C ILE A 242 0.75 -4.89 7.39
N ALA A 243 0.64 -3.63 7.77
CA ALA A 243 -0.13 -3.12 8.89
C ALA A 243 0.26 -3.80 10.22
N GLU A 244 1.45 -3.52 10.70
CA GLU A 244 1.95 -4.04 11.97
C GLU A 244 1.10 -3.55 13.15
N LEU A 245 0.75 -4.48 14.04
CA LEU A 245 -0.03 -4.22 15.25
C LEU A 245 0.81 -4.40 16.53
N SER A 246 1.93 -5.10 16.43
CA SER A 246 2.96 -5.28 17.46
C SER A 246 4.19 -5.92 16.83
N ASP A 247 5.30 -6.02 17.58
CA ASP A 247 6.53 -6.71 17.11
C ASP A 247 6.27 -8.11 16.54
N ASN A 248 5.21 -8.77 16.96
CA ASN A 248 4.88 -10.15 16.60
C ASN A 248 3.52 -10.30 15.91
N LYS A 249 2.85 -9.22 15.55
CA LYS A 249 1.52 -9.26 14.95
C LYS A 249 1.38 -8.21 13.85
N GLN A 250 0.93 -8.66 12.69
CA GLN A 250 0.58 -7.85 11.53
C GLN A 250 -0.78 -8.32 10.99
N ILE A 251 -1.40 -7.51 10.16
CA ILE A 251 -2.67 -7.89 9.50
C ILE A 251 -2.38 -8.90 8.39
N ARG A 252 -1.37 -8.65 7.53
CA ARG A 252 -0.99 -9.50 6.40
C ARG A 252 0.53 -9.64 6.27
N ILE A 253 0.96 -10.62 5.47
CA ILE A 253 2.36 -10.81 5.07
C ILE A 253 2.42 -10.86 3.54
N ALA A 254 3.21 -9.97 2.93
CA ALA A 254 3.43 -9.95 1.48
C ALA A 254 4.25 -11.17 1.04
N ALA A 255 5.33 -11.51 1.76
CA ALA A 255 6.12 -12.71 1.54
C ALA A 255 5.34 -13.96 2.01
N ASN A 256 4.41 -14.44 1.20
CA ASN A 256 3.57 -15.60 1.48
C ASN A 256 3.70 -16.66 0.36
N ASP A 257 3.26 -17.87 0.61
CA ASP A 257 3.28 -19.00 -0.32
C ASP A 257 1.89 -19.44 -0.80
N ARG A 258 0.88 -18.58 -0.62
CA ARG A 258 -0.50 -18.85 -1.00
C ARG A 258 -0.67 -19.05 -2.50
N ARG A 259 -1.61 -19.94 -2.87
CA ARG A 259 -1.87 -20.34 -4.26
C ARG A 259 -3.34 -20.30 -4.61
N MET A 260 -3.65 -20.07 -5.90
CA MET A 260 -5.03 -20.07 -6.40
C MET A 260 -5.74 -21.40 -6.20
N SER A 261 -5.01 -22.52 -6.17
CA SER A 261 -5.56 -23.85 -5.87
C SER A 261 -6.29 -23.94 -4.52
N GLU A 262 -5.93 -23.10 -3.54
CA GLU A 262 -6.62 -23.03 -2.25
C GLU A 262 -8.03 -22.44 -2.35
N PHE A 263 -8.36 -21.78 -3.44
CA PHE A 263 -9.63 -21.09 -3.69
C PHE A 263 -10.47 -21.74 -4.79
N ALA A 264 -10.05 -22.91 -5.32
CA ALA A 264 -10.78 -23.64 -6.36
C ALA A 264 -12.20 -24.05 -5.92
N ASP A 265 -12.39 -24.39 -4.65
CA ASP A 265 -13.69 -24.75 -4.08
C ASP A 265 -14.50 -23.53 -3.59
N GLY A 266 -13.92 -22.34 -3.62
CA GLY A 266 -14.54 -21.09 -3.21
C GLY A 266 -13.73 -20.25 -2.24
N TRP A 267 -14.23 -19.06 -1.96
CA TRP A 267 -13.58 -18.07 -1.09
C TRP A 267 -14.59 -17.40 -0.13
N VAL A 268 -14.10 -16.82 0.95
CA VAL A 268 -14.91 -16.15 1.99
C VAL A 268 -14.57 -14.68 2.14
N LYS A 269 -13.27 -14.36 2.13
CA LYS A 269 -12.76 -13.00 2.31
C LYS A 269 -11.82 -12.64 1.17
N GLU A 270 -12.04 -11.46 0.60
CA GLU A 270 -11.23 -10.84 -0.44
C GLU A 270 -9.76 -10.70 -0.04
N HIS A 271 -9.47 -10.33 1.20
CA HIS A 271 -8.11 -10.25 1.76
C HIS A 271 -7.35 -11.59 1.73
N HIS A 272 -8.05 -12.73 1.82
CA HIS A 272 -7.38 -14.03 1.65
C HIS A 272 -7.17 -14.33 0.17
N LEU A 273 -8.17 -14.00 -0.67
CA LEU A 273 -8.09 -14.22 -2.11
C LEU A 273 -7.00 -13.33 -2.77
N SER A 274 -6.65 -12.18 -2.18
CA SER A 274 -5.58 -11.31 -2.68
C SER A 274 -4.18 -11.91 -2.53
N GLN A 275 -3.96 -12.79 -1.53
CA GLN A 275 -2.63 -13.23 -1.13
C GLN A 275 -1.81 -13.90 -2.24
N PRO A 276 -2.36 -14.76 -3.12
CA PRO A 276 -1.60 -15.31 -4.24
C PRO A 276 -1.02 -14.22 -5.16
N LEU A 277 -1.82 -13.18 -5.45
CA LEU A 277 -1.39 -12.08 -6.31
C LEU A 277 -0.37 -11.18 -5.62
N THR A 278 -0.62 -10.79 -4.36
CA THR A 278 0.34 -10.01 -3.54
C THR A 278 1.67 -10.75 -3.41
N GLY A 279 1.63 -12.07 -3.16
CA GLY A 279 2.82 -12.91 -3.07
C GLY A 279 3.59 -12.98 -4.40
N ALA A 280 2.89 -13.12 -5.53
CA ALA A 280 3.53 -13.11 -6.85
C ALA A 280 4.28 -11.81 -7.13
N PHE A 281 3.68 -10.65 -6.83
CA PHE A 281 4.34 -9.35 -7.02
C PHE A 281 5.46 -9.10 -6.02
N PHE A 282 5.34 -9.61 -4.79
CA PHE A 282 6.45 -9.54 -3.83
C PHE A 282 7.65 -10.37 -4.31
N ASP A 283 7.43 -11.59 -4.78
CA ASP A 283 8.48 -12.43 -5.34
C ASP A 283 9.12 -11.77 -6.59
N ILE A 284 8.31 -11.15 -7.47
CA ILE A 284 8.81 -10.38 -8.61
C ILE A 284 9.70 -9.20 -8.15
N LEU A 285 9.33 -8.47 -7.09
CA LEU A 285 10.17 -7.41 -6.53
C LEU A 285 11.53 -7.95 -6.08
N VAL A 286 11.53 -9.09 -5.39
CA VAL A 286 12.77 -9.73 -4.89
C VAL A 286 13.64 -10.21 -6.06
N ASP A 287 13.04 -10.84 -7.06
CA ASP A 287 13.78 -11.34 -8.23
C ASP A 287 14.35 -10.18 -9.07
N ILE A 288 13.60 -9.09 -9.27
CA ILE A 288 14.13 -7.88 -9.92
C ILE A 288 15.29 -7.29 -9.10
N PHE A 289 15.16 -7.25 -7.76
CA PHE A 289 16.24 -6.80 -6.89
C PHE A 289 17.49 -7.66 -7.06
N HIS A 290 17.37 -8.98 -7.15
CA HIS A 290 18.50 -9.88 -7.42
C HIS A 290 19.14 -9.63 -8.79
N GLU A 291 18.34 -9.42 -9.83
CA GLU A 291 18.83 -9.01 -11.16
C GLU A 291 19.62 -7.70 -11.10
N MET A 292 19.15 -6.71 -10.32
CA MET A 292 19.88 -5.45 -10.13
C MET A 292 21.19 -5.66 -9.36
N LEU A 293 21.21 -6.55 -8.36
CA LEU A 293 22.44 -6.90 -7.66
C LEU A 293 23.49 -7.55 -8.59
N LEU A 294 23.04 -8.39 -9.53
CA LEU A 294 23.90 -8.95 -10.58
C LEU A 294 24.45 -7.85 -11.49
N ASP A 295 23.59 -6.97 -12.00
CA ASP A 295 23.99 -5.85 -12.85
C ASP A 295 25.05 -4.95 -12.20
N TYR A 296 24.89 -4.71 -10.90
CA TYR A 296 25.86 -3.93 -10.11
C TYR A 296 27.10 -4.72 -9.70
N GLY A 297 27.13 -6.04 -9.97
CA GLY A 297 28.22 -6.93 -9.53
C GLY A 297 28.37 -6.95 -8.00
N ALA A 298 27.23 -6.91 -7.29
CA ALA A 298 27.18 -7.08 -5.84
C ALA A 298 27.07 -8.55 -5.44
N ILE A 299 26.46 -9.38 -6.32
CA ILE A 299 26.42 -10.85 -6.23
C ILE A 299 26.96 -11.44 -7.53
N SER A 300 27.34 -12.73 -7.51
CA SER A 300 27.78 -13.45 -8.72
C SER A 300 26.65 -14.31 -9.29
N PRO A 301 26.71 -14.66 -10.62
CA PRO A 301 25.74 -15.59 -11.20
C PRO A 301 25.74 -16.97 -10.53
N GLU A 302 26.88 -17.40 -10.00
CA GLU A 302 26.98 -18.66 -9.27
C GLU A 302 26.22 -18.61 -7.92
N MET A 303 26.17 -17.42 -7.29
CA MET A 303 25.41 -17.19 -6.06
C MET A 303 23.91 -17.25 -6.34
N GLU A 304 23.44 -16.63 -7.42
CA GLU A 304 22.06 -16.70 -7.86
C GLU A 304 21.62 -18.14 -8.19
N ASP A 305 22.38 -18.83 -9.05
CA ASP A 305 22.18 -20.24 -9.39
C ASP A 305 22.09 -21.15 -8.14
N LEU A 306 22.89 -20.86 -7.12
CA LEU A 306 22.87 -21.61 -5.86
C LEU A 306 21.61 -21.26 -5.03
N SER A 307 21.20 -20.01 -5.03
CA SER A 307 19.93 -19.56 -4.41
C SER A 307 18.76 -20.37 -4.95
N ASP A 308 18.59 -20.43 -6.26
CA ASP A 308 17.54 -21.18 -6.92
C ASP A 308 17.55 -22.67 -6.59
N LYS A 309 18.71 -23.26 -6.50
CA LYS A 309 18.88 -24.69 -6.12
C LYS A 309 18.58 -24.96 -4.66
N LEU A 310 18.96 -24.03 -3.78
CA LEU A 310 18.78 -24.16 -2.33
C LEU A 310 17.32 -23.95 -1.90
N LEU A 311 16.52 -23.20 -2.66
CA LEU A 311 15.06 -23.02 -2.42
C LEU A 311 14.32 -24.38 -2.27
N ALA A 312 14.83 -25.44 -2.86
CA ALA A 312 14.28 -26.79 -2.77
C ALA A 312 14.77 -27.61 -1.57
N THR A 313 15.62 -27.07 -0.69
CA THR A 313 16.26 -27.82 0.42
C THR A 313 15.88 -27.28 1.80
N ALA A 314 15.85 -28.15 2.82
CA ALA A 314 15.52 -27.77 4.20
C ALA A 314 16.57 -26.86 4.88
N ASP A 315 17.83 -26.87 4.38
CA ASP A 315 18.94 -26.10 4.91
C ASP A 315 19.14 -24.76 4.18
N TYR A 316 18.20 -24.39 3.34
CA TYR A 316 18.26 -23.19 2.48
C TYR A 316 18.52 -21.89 3.25
N ALA A 317 17.70 -21.60 4.26
CA ALA A 317 17.68 -20.28 4.89
C ALA A 317 19.03 -19.88 5.56
N PRO A 318 19.73 -20.75 6.33
CA PRO A 318 21.01 -20.38 6.92
C PRO A 318 22.11 -20.14 5.90
N MET A 319 22.21 -20.99 4.86
CA MET A 319 23.24 -20.86 3.82
C MET A 319 23.03 -19.59 2.99
N MET A 320 21.80 -19.30 2.64
CA MET A 320 21.46 -18.07 1.90
C MET A 320 21.78 -16.84 2.72
N GLN A 321 21.46 -16.84 4.01
CA GLN A 321 21.79 -15.73 4.89
C GLN A 321 23.28 -15.47 4.95
N GLU A 322 24.10 -16.51 5.11
CA GLU A 322 25.58 -16.38 5.13
C GLU A 322 26.11 -15.75 3.83
N MET A 323 25.58 -16.17 2.66
CA MET A 323 25.96 -15.60 1.36
C MET A 323 25.57 -14.12 1.24
N PHE A 324 24.37 -13.76 1.68
CA PHE A 324 23.93 -12.36 1.68
C PHE A 324 24.71 -11.51 2.68
N ASP A 325 25.05 -12.04 3.88
CA ASP A 325 25.86 -11.36 4.88
C ASP A 325 27.24 -10.96 4.31
N GLU A 326 27.91 -11.88 3.61
CA GLU A 326 29.19 -11.62 2.96
C GLU A 326 29.06 -10.59 1.83
N ALA A 327 28.13 -10.77 0.90
CA ALA A 327 27.93 -9.88 -0.24
C ALA A 327 27.54 -8.46 0.20
N TYR A 328 26.65 -8.35 1.20
CA TYR A 328 26.23 -7.06 1.74
C TYR A 328 27.40 -6.35 2.46
N ALA A 329 28.22 -7.07 3.23
CA ALA A 329 29.35 -6.47 3.93
C ALA A 329 30.36 -5.82 2.96
N ASP A 330 30.50 -6.37 1.76
CA ASP A 330 31.42 -5.88 0.73
C ASP A 330 30.82 -4.69 -0.07
N HIS A 331 29.47 -4.64 -0.25
CA HIS A 331 28.83 -3.71 -1.17
C HIS A 331 27.47 -3.13 -0.68
N PRO A 332 27.36 -2.60 0.56
CA PRO A 332 26.05 -2.17 1.10
C PRO A 332 25.36 -1.07 0.26
N GLU A 333 26.14 -0.18 -0.37
CA GLU A 333 25.61 0.88 -1.24
C GLU A 333 25.00 0.34 -2.53
N LYS A 334 25.53 -0.78 -3.06
CA LYS A 334 24.98 -1.42 -4.26
C LYS A 334 23.65 -2.11 -3.95
N PHE A 335 23.54 -2.73 -2.77
CA PHE A 335 22.28 -3.31 -2.31
C PHE A 335 21.19 -2.25 -2.20
N LYS A 336 21.51 -1.07 -1.63
CA LYS A 336 20.57 0.04 -1.57
C LYS A 336 20.14 0.51 -2.96
N LEU A 337 21.09 0.73 -3.87
CA LEU A 337 20.77 1.14 -5.25
C LEU A 337 19.91 0.10 -5.97
N ALA A 338 20.27 -1.19 -5.85
CA ALA A 338 19.52 -2.28 -6.46
C ALA A 338 18.06 -2.35 -5.96
N LEU A 339 17.84 -2.16 -4.66
CA LEU A 339 16.50 -2.17 -4.08
C LEU A 339 15.68 -0.95 -4.52
N LEU A 340 16.29 0.23 -4.59
CA LEU A 340 15.62 1.43 -5.08
C LEU A 340 15.25 1.30 -6.56
N ASP A 341 16.11 0.71 -7.38
CA ASP A 341 15.80 0.45 -8.80
C ASP A 341 14.69 -0.59 -8.96
N ALA A 342 14.73 -1.69 -8.20
CA ALA A 342 13.67 -2.70 -8.22
C ALA A 342 12.32 -2.12 -7.80
N ARG A 343 12.29 -1.27 -6.75
CA ARG A 343 11.11 -0.52 -6.34
C ARG A 343 10.55 0.33 -7.48
N ASP A 344 11.42 1.11 -8.14
CA ASP A 344 10.99 2.07 -9.18
C ASP A 344 10.56 1.35 -10.47
N ILE A 345 11.19 0.22 -10.81
CA ILE A 345 10.76 -0.66 -11.90
C ILE A 345 9.37 -1.21 -11.60
N LEU A 346 9.19 -1.84 -10.42
CA LEU A 346 7.90 -2.42 -10.06
C LEU A 346 6.80 -1.35 -9.96
N GLY A 347 7.06 -0.21 -9.31
CA GLY A 347 6.09 0.89 -9.19
C GLY A 347 5.64 1.43 -10.55
N THR A 348 6.59 1.64 -11.48
CA THR A 348 6.30 2.06 -12.85
C THR A 348 5.46 1.02 -13.61
N TYR A 349 5.83 -0.25 -13.50
CA TYR A 349 5.10 -1.34 -14.18
C TYR A 349 3.68 -1.51 -13.64
N LEU A 350 3.50 -1.40 -12.32
CA LEU A 350 2.17 -1.45 -11.70
C LEU A 350 1.28 -0.29 -12.19
N ALA A 351 1.81 0.94 -12.21
CA ALA A 351 1.08 2.11 -12.69
C ALA A 351 0.63 1.92 -14.15
N ASP A 352 1.55 1.55 -15.05
CA ASP A 352 1.23 1.31 -16.47
C ASP A 352 0.27 0.13 -16.66
N THR A 353 0.36 -0.89 -15.80
CA THR A 353 -0.57 -2.04 -15.82
C THR A 353 -1.97 -1.59 -15.45
N TRP A 354 -2.12 -0.85 -14.35
CA TRP A 354 -3.44 -0.40 -13.89
C TRP A 354 -4.12 0.53 -14.90
N GLU A 355 -3.39 1.38 -15.61
CA GLU A 355 -3.94 2.20 -16.71
C GLU A 355 -4.50 1.38 -17.87
N ARG A 356 -3.97 0.16 -18.09
CA ARG A 356 -4.35 -0.70 -19.24
C ARG A 356 -5.39 -1.75 -18.89
N LEU A 357 -5.62 -2.01 -17.59
CA LEU A 357 -6.54 -3.06 -17.16
C LEU A 357 -7.99 -2.74 -17.54
N ASN A 358 -8.70 -3.77 -18.01
CA ASN A 358 -10.15 -3.72 -18.14
C ASN A 358 -10.78 -4.18 -16.81
N ARG A 359 -11.62 -3.31 -16.21
CA ARG A 359 -12.31 -3.62 -14.96
C ARG A 359 -13.40 -4.68 -15.09
N GLN A 360 -13.93 -4.89 -16.31
CA GLN A 360 -15.02 -5.83 -16.55
C GLN A 360 -14.48 -7.26 -16.62
N ASP A 361 -15.08 -8.17 -15.86
CA ASP A 361 -14.69 -9.59 -15.78
C ASP A 361 -13.22 -9.81 -15.40
N LEU A 362 -12.60 -8.83 -14.71
CA LEU A 362 -11.18 -8.85 -14.36
C LEU A 362 -10.83 -10.10 -13.56
N ASN A 363 -9.74 -10.75 -13.94
CA ASN A 363 -9.14 -11.89 -13.27
C ASN A 363 -7.62 -11.72 -13.15
N PHE A 364 -6.95 -12.55 -12.37
CA PHE A 364 -5.51 -12.41 -12.14
C PHE A 364 -4.65 -12.76 -13.35
N VAL A 365 -5.18 -13.54 -14.30
CA VAL A 365 -4.48 -13.82 -15.56
C VAL A 365 -4.37 -12.55 -16.39
N ASP A 366 -5.46 -11.77 -16.49
CA ASP A 366 -5.46 -10.49 -17.20
C ASP A 366 -4.42 -9.54 -16.62
N VAL A 367 -4.29 -9.51 -15.27
CA VAL A 367 -3.26 -8.69 -14.60
C VAL A 367 -1.86 -9.13 -15.02
N GLY A 368 -1.60 -10.45 -15.03
CA GLY A 368 -0.30 -11.00 -15.43
C GLY A 368 0.03 -10.75 -16.90
N ASP A 369 -0.93 -10.90 -17.78
CA ASP A 369 -0.75 -10.70 -19.23
C ASP A 369 -0.45 -9.22 -19.53
N VAL A 370 -1.21 -8.29 -18.94
CA VAL A 370 -0.94 -6.85 -19.10
C VAL A 370 0.42 -6.47 -18.50
N PHE A 371 0.79 -7.05 -17.36
CA PHE A 371 2.10 -6.80 -16.75
C PHE A 371 3.28 -7.30 -17.62
N LEU A 372 3.10 -8.42 -18.31
CA LEU A 372 4.06 -8.91 -19.31
C LEU A 372 4.17 -8.00 -20.53
N ASP A 373 3.04 -7.45 -21.01
CA ASP A 373 3.05 -6.48 -22.10
C ASP A 373 3.77 -5.19 -21.70
N VAL A 374 3.61 -4.75 -20.44
CA VAL A 374 4.35 -3.61 -19.89
C VAL A 374 5.86 -3.89 -19.85
N ASP A 375 6.30 -5.07 -19.40
CA ASP A 375 7.72 -5.45 -19.44
C ASP A 375 8.26 -5.47 -20.87
N GLN A 376 7.47 -5.99 -21.83
CA GLN A 376 7.85 -5.98 -23.25
C GLN A 376 8.05 -4.55 -23.77
N ASP A 377 7.19 -3.60 -23.39
CA ASP A 377 7.27 -2.21 -23.83
C ASP A 377 8.45 -1.46 -23.20
N HIS A 378 8.74 -1.68 -21.92
CA HIS A 378 9.80 -0.97 -21.20
C HIS A 378 11.20 -1.54 -21.41
N THR A 379 11.34 -2.87 -21.45
CA THR A 379 12.66 -3.53 -21.44
C THR A 379 12.89 -4.51 -22.60
N GLY A 380 11.87 -4.74 -23.44
CA GLY A 380 11.91 -5.78 -24.46
C GLY A 380 11.72 -7.19 -23.88
N GLY A 381 11.07 -7.30 -22.71
CA GLY A 381 10.76 -8.58 -22.08
C GLY A 381 11.87 -9.13 -21.17
N ARG A 382 12.72 -8.26 -20.62
CA ARG A 382 13.84 -8.64 -19.75
C ARG A 382 13.39 -9.50 -18.57
N PHE A 383 12.27 -9.12 -17.93
CA PHE A 383 11.77 -9.80 -16.73
C PHE A 383 10.66 -10.82 -17.01
N ALA A 384 10.38 -11.11 -18.29
CA ALA A 384 9.26 -11.99 -18.66
C ALA A 384 9.34 -13.40 -18.08
N SER A 385 10.55 -13.97 -17.90
CA SER A 385 10.73 -15.27 -17.25
C SER A 385 10.42 -15.24 -15.76
N ILE A 386 10.84 -14.19 -15.07
CA ILE A 386 10.56 -13.92 -13.66
C ILE A 386 9.05 -13.79 -13.44
N ILE A 387 8.40 -12.93 -14.23
CA ILE A 387 6.96 -12.67 -14.13
C ILE A 387 6.17 -13.98 -14.34
N ARG A 388 6.41 -14.70 -15.44
CA ARG A 388 5.73 -15.98 -15.70
C ARG A 388 6.01 -17.04 -14.65
N GLY A 389 7.24 -17.10 -14.14
CA GLY A 389 7.65 -18.02 -13.08
C GLY A 389 6.83 -17.82 -11.80
N ASN A 390 6.75 -16.59 -11.34
CA ASN A 390 6.06 -16.25 -10.09
C ASN A 390 4.54 -16.38 -10.19
N PHE A 391 3.92 -16.00 -11.31
CA PHE A 391 2.50 -16.25 -11.54
C PHE A 391 2.19 -17.75 -11.59
N ARG A 392 3.04 -18.57 -12.24
CA ARG A 392 2.91 -20.02 -12.27
C ARG A 392 3.05 -20.65 -10.87
N LEU A 393 3.99 -20.19 -10.05
CA LEU A 393 4.19 -20.67 -8.68
C LEU A 393 2.93 -20.46 -7.82
N ARG A 394 2.12 -19.46 -8.14
CA ARG A 394 0.87 -19.13 -7.45
C ARG A 394 -0.36 -19.80 -8.09
N ASP A 395 -0.19 -20.71 -9.05
CA ASP A 395 -1.25 -21.37 -9.83
C ASP A 395 -2.15 -20.36 -10.59
N ILE A 396 -1.72 -19.12 -10.80
CA ILE A 396 -2.45 -18.11 -11.57
C ILE A 396 -2.42 -18.51 -13.04
N GLY A 397 -3.59 -18.65 -13.66
CA GLY A 397 -3.76 -19.17 -15.02
C GLY A 397 -3.91 -20.67 -15.15
N PHE A 398 -3.86 -21.41 -14.02
CA PHE A 398 -4.02 -22.88 -13.99
C PHE A 398 -5.24 -23.34 -13.19
N VAL A 399 -5.76 -22.49 -12.32
CA VAL A 399 -6.89 -22.79 -11.43
C VAL A 399 -7.88 -21.63 -11.46
N GLU A 400 -9.15 -21.94 -11.72
CA GLU A 400 -10.24 -20.96 -11.61
C GLU A 400 -10.69 -20.82 -10.16
N VAL A 401 -11.04 -19.60 -9.76
CA VAL A 401 -11.59 -19.28 -8.43
C VAL A 401 -13.02 -19.82 -8.33
N GLY A 402 -13.31 -20.58 -7.29
CA GLY A 402 -14.66 -21.01 -6.98
C GLY A 402 -15.58 -19.87 -6.52
N PRO A 403 -16.89 -20.14 -6.39
CA PRO A 403 -17.87 -19.14 -5.99
C PRO A 403 -17.63 -18.65 -4.56
N GLN A 404 -18.14 -17.47 -4.26
CA GLN A 404 -18.13 -16.97 -2.88
C GLN A 404 -18.96 -17.89 -1.97
N LEU A 405 -18.36 -18.42 -0.90
CA LEU A 405 -18.97 -19.38 0.03
C LEU A 405 -19.84 -18.75 1.11
N ALA A 406 -19.64 -17.46 1.39
CA ALA A 406 -20.43 -16.72 2.36
C ALA A 406 -20.68 -15.30 1.84
N PRO A 407 -21.78 -14.63 2.26
CA PRO A 407 -21.94 -13.22 2.01
C PRO A 407 -20.74 -12.46 2.55
N LEU A 408 -20.26 -11.47 1.80
CA LEU A 408 -19.24 -10.55 2.29
C LEU A 408 -19.73 -9.97 3.62
N GLY A 409 -18.92 -10.11 4.67
CA GLY A 409 -19.24 -9.59 6.01
C GLY A 409 -19.33 -8.06 6.01
N LYS A 410 -19.67 -7.48 7.16
CA LYS A 410 -19.73 -6.01 7.33
C LYS A 410 -18.40 -5.29 7.04
N ASP A 411 -17.30 -6.05 7.04
CA ASP A 411 -15.94 -5.56 6.82
C ASP A 411 -15.45 -5.75 5.38
N SER A 412 -16.32 -6.08 4.43
CA SER A 412 -15.94 -6.37 3.07
C SER A 412 -16.21 -5.20 2.13
N HIS A 413 -15.29 -4.97 1.17
CA HIS A 413 -15.44 -3.94 0.12
C HIS A 413 -16.64 -4.16 -0.80
N ALA A 414 -17.24 -5.36 -0.87
CA ALA A 414 -18.48 -5.56 -1.63
C ALA A 414 -19.65 -4.76 -1.05
N ASN A 415 -19.65 -4.43 0.26
CA ASN A 415 -20.56 -3.43 0.79
C ASN A 415 -20.18 -2.01 0.34
N SER A 416 -18.90 -1.74 0.12
CA SER A 416 -18.40 -0.46 -0.42
C SER A 416 -18.79 -0.25 -1.88
N VAL A 417 -18.79 -1.30 -2.70
CA VAL A 417 -19.29 -1.20 -4.11
C VAL A 417 -20.76 -0.81 -4.14
N ARG A 418 -21.61 -1.32 -3.23
CA ARG A 418 -23.01 -0.89 -3.12
C ARG A 418 -23.16 0.55 -2.62
N THR A 419 -22.20 1.03 -1.81
CA THR A 419 -22.18 2.41 -1.31
C THR A 419 -21.54 3.39 -2.31
N LEU A 420 -20.76 2.86 -3.29
CA LEU A 420 -20.05 3.63 -4.32
C LEU A 420 -20.91 3.95 -5.56
N LEU A 421 -22.00 3.24 -5.76
CA LEU A 421 -22.94 3.57 -6.85
C LEU A 421 -23.81 4.76 -6.39
N PRO A 422 -23.91 5.84 -7.18
CA PRO A 422 -24.91 6.86 -6.90
C PRO A 422 -26.27 6.16 -6.82
N MET A 423 -26.96 6.31 -5.71
CA MET A 423 -28.35 5.89 -5.61
C MET A 423 -29.15 6.83 -6.52
N ASP A 424 -29.65 6.30 -7.63
CA ASP A 424 -30.61 6.98 -8.54
C ASP A 424 -31.87 7.43 -7.78
#